data_ba9d47523b82e1ee7edefd83108fe533
#
_entry.id   ba9d47523b82e1ee7edefd83108fe533
#
_cell.length_a   1.000
_cell.length_b   1.000
_cell.length_c   1.000
_cell.angle_alpha   90.00
_cell.angle_beta   90.00
_cell.angle_gamma   90.00
#
_symmetry.space_group_name_H-M   'P 1'
#
loop_
_entity.id
_entity.type
_entity.pdbx_description
1 polymer ?
#
loop_
_entity_poly.entity_id
_entity_poly.type
_entity_poly.pdbx_seq_one_letter_code
_entity_poly.pdbx_strand_id
1 'polypeptide(L)'
;MDEVHETVEELGLPVVVRPSFTMGGLGSGMAYTMEDLDRIAGGGLAASPTANVLIEESILGWKEFELELMRDHNDNVVVVCSIENLDPVGVHTGDSITVAPAMTLTDREYQIMRDQSIAILRAVGVDTGGCNIQFAQDPKTGRLVVIEMNPRVSRSSALASKATGFPIAKIAAKLAIGYTLDEIPNDITKETPASFEPTLDYVVVKAPRFAFEKFPGVDDTLTTTMKSVGEAMALGRNFRGALNKVLRSLETKFAGFWTRPDDALTNNGEKTVADLLEEIKRPTENRIYTVEYLLRQGVSIDDLYAACLLYTSPSP
;
A
#
# COMPACT_ATOMS: atom_id res chain seq x y z
N MET A 1 10.98 -19.26 -22.56
CA MET A 1 10.84 -20.08 -21.33
C MET A 1 12.20 -20.49 -20.79
N ASP A 2 13.17 -20.84 -21.61
CA ASP A 2 14.50 -21.28 -21.12
C ASP A 2 15.17 -20.23 -20.22
N GLU A 3 15.16 -18.95 -20.63
CA GLU A 3 15.65 -17.83 -19.84
C GLU A 3 14.87 -17.64 -18.51
N VAL A 4 13.57 -17.95 -18.51
CA VAL A 4 12.72 -17.91 -17.30
C VAL A 4 13.17 -18.96 -16.29
N HIS A 5 13.45 -20.19 -16.76
CA HIS A 5 13.92 -21.28 -15.90
C HIS A 5 15.33 -20.97 -15.33
N GLU A 6 16.24 -20.52 -16.19
CA GLU A 6 17.59 -20.12 -15.79
C GLU A 6 17.57 -19.02 -14.73
N THR A 7 16.72 -18.00 -14.91
CA THR A 7 16.57 -16.92 -13.93
C THR A 7 16.05 -17.44 -12.59
N VAL A 8 15.12 -18.38 -12.59
CA VAL A 8 14.57 -18.94 -11.33
C VAL A 8 15.54 -19.89 -10.64
N GLU A 9 16.42 -20.57 -11.39
CA GLU A 9 17.52 -21.32 -10.77
C GLU A 9 18.47 -20.41 -9.96
N GLU A 10 18.67 -19.16 -10.41
CA GLU A 10 19.47 -18.17 -9.71
C GLU A 10 18.73 -17.53 -8.53
N LEU A 11 17.47 -17.12 -8.73
CA LEU A 11 16.68 -16.40 -7.71
C LEU A 11 16.10 -17.31 -6.64
N GLY A 12 15.76 -18.55 -6.98
CA GLY A 12 14.97 -19.45 -6.13
C GLY A 12 13.47 -19.10 -6.11
N LEU A 13 12.65 -20.06 -5.73
CA LEU A 13 11.21 -19.87 -5.54
C LEU A 13 10.90 -19.44 -4.09
N PRO A 14 9.82 -18.68 -3.84
CA PRO A 14 8.87 -18.16 -4.82
C PRO A 14 9.37 -16.92 -5.57
N VAL A 15 8.87 -16.72 -6.78
CA VAL A 15 9.16 -15.52 -7.60
C VAL A 15 7.88 -14.83 -8.07
N VAL A 16 7.98 -13.54 -8.36
CA VAL A 16 6.91 -12.76 -9.01
C VAL A 16 7.20 -12.68 -10.50
N VAL A 17 6.18 -12.94 -11.31
CA VAL A 17 6.22 -12.78 -12.76
C VAL A 17 5.39 -11.58 -13.15
N ARG A 18 5.98 -10.62 -13.86
CA ARG A 18 5.28 -9.42 -14.39
C ARG A 18 5.48 -9.27 -15.88
N PRO A 19 4.41 -9.37 -16.70
CA PRO A 19 4.49 -9.08 -18.14
C PRO A 19 4.80 -7.61 -18.39
N SER A 20 5.64 -7.34 -19.38
CA SER A 20 5.92 -5.97 -19.80
C SER A 20 4.70 -5.34 -20.47
N PHE A 21 4.50 -4.02 -20.23
CA PHE A 21 3.43 -3.19 -20.82
C PHE A 21 2.00 -3.63 -20.46
N THR A 22 1.81 -4.32 -19.33
CA THR A 22 0.48 -4.59 -18.79
C THR A 22 0.12 -3.63 -17.67
N MET A 23 -1.17 -3.41 -17.44
CA MET A 23 -1.67 -2.49 -16.40
C MET A 23 -2.48 -3.26 -15.35
N GLY A 24 -2.41 -2.78 -14.10
CA GLY A 24 -3.24 -3.32 -13.01
C GLY A 24 -2.92 -4.77 -12.64
N GLY A 25 -1.71 -5.25 -12.90
CA GLY A 25 -1.29 -6.61 -12.57
C GLY A 25 -1.81 -7.68 -13.55
N LEU A 26 -2.37 -7.29 -14.69
CA LEU A 26 -2.89 -8.25 -15.68
C LEU A 26 -1.78 -9.20 -16.18
N GLY A 27 -1.99 -10.50 -16.02
CA GLY A 27 -1.03 -11.53 -16.41
C GLY A 27 0.14 -11.69 -15.43
N SER A 28 0.20 -10.88 -14.36
CA SER A 28 1.17 -11.05 -13.29
C SER A 28 0.73 -12.14 -12.32
N GLY A 29 1.69 -12.73 -11.62
CA GLY A 29 1.37 -13.73 -10.61
C GLY A 29 2.57 -14.14 -9.79
N MET A 30 2.30 -14.83 -8.69
CA MET A 30 3.30 -15.44 -7.82
C MET A 30 3.45 -16.92 -8.20
N ALA A 31 4.66 -17.34 -8.48
CA ALA A 31 4.99 -18.75 -8.73
C ALA A 31 5.65 -19.34 -7.49
N TYR A 32 5.01 -20.33 -6.91
CA TYR A 32 5.51 -21.08 -5.76
C TYR A 32 6.18 -22.39 -6.16
N THR A 33 5.83 -22.91 -7.34
CA THR A 33 6.34 -24.14 -7.94
C THR A 33 6.77 -23.89 -9.38
N MET A 34 7.57 -24.80 -9.95
CA MET A 34 7.93 -24.73 -11.38
C MET A 34 6.71 -24.84 -12.31
N GLU A 35 5.68 -25.60 -11.92
CA GLU A 35 4.42 -25.70 -12.66
C GLU A 35 3.66 -24.37 -12.68
N ASP A 36 3.63 -23.65 -11.53
CA ASP A 36 3.09 -22.30 -11.45
C ASP A 36 3.87 -21.34 -12.36
N LEU A 37 5.21 -21.43 -12.32
CA LEU A 37 6.10 -20.61 -13.13
C LEU A 37 5.79 -20.79 -14.64
N ASP A 38 5.72 -22.03 -15.09
CA ASP A 38 5.44 -22.33 -16.51
C ASP A 38 4.08 -21.78 -16.95
N ARG A 39 3.07 -21.96 -16.12
CA ARG A 39 1.71 -21.47 -16.40
C ARG A 39 1.65 -19.94 -16.41
N ILE A 40 2.25 -19.28 -15.42
CA ILE A 40 2.15 -17.82 -15.24
C ILE A 40 3.07 -17.12 -16.25
N ALA A 41 4.32 -17.54 -16.38
CA ALA A 41 5.27 -16.94 -17.31
C ALA A 41 4.86 -17.18 -18.78
N GLY A 42 4.38 -18.37 -19.11
CA GLY A 42 3.84 -18.67 -20.43
C GLY A 42 2.64 -17.78 -20.79
N GLY A 43 1.70 -17.60 -19.86
CA GLY A 43 0.59 -16.66 -20.01
C GLY A 43 1.05 -15.20 -20.10
N GLY A 44 2.04 -14.83 -19.30
CA GLY A 44 2.62 -13.49 -19.30
C GLY A 44 3.34 -13.13 -20.61
N LEU A 45 4.14 -14.05 -21.12
CA LEU A 45 4.80 -13.90 -22.43
C LEU A 45 3.79 -13.74 -23.58
N ALA A 46 2.68 -14.49 -23.52
CA ALA A 46 1.60 -14.38 -24.50
C ALA A 46 0.81 -13.08 -24.38
N ALA A 47 0.65 -12.56 -23.16
CA ALA A 47 -0.07 -11.31 -22.92
C ALA A 47 0.78 -10.05 -23.19
N SER A 48 2.10 -10.15 -23.07
CA SER A 48 3.02 -9.03 -23.31
C SER A 48 3.13 -8.72 -24.80
N PRO A 49 2.92 -7.46 -25.24
CA PRO A 49 3.09 -7.06 -26.64
C PRO A 49 4.51 -7.28 -27.19
N THR A 50 5.49 -7.31 -26.30
CA THR A 50 6.91 -7.52 -26.63
C THR A 50 7.40 -8.93 -26.32
N ALA A 51 6.50 -9.83 -25.88
CA ALA A 51 6.81 -11.19 -25.44
C ALA A 51 7.91 -11.23 -24.36
N ASN A 52 7.88 -10.28 -23.42
CA ASN A 52 8.82 -10.19 -22.31
C ASN A 52 8.09 -10.26 -20.97
N VAL A 53 8.71 -10.93 -20.01
CA VAL A 53 8.30 -10.92 -18.61
C VAL A 53 9.48 -10.53 -17.73
N LEU A 54 9.21 -9.84 -16.64
CA LEU A 54 10.16 -9.60 -15.57
C LEU A 54 9.96 -10.68 -14.52
N ILE A 55 11.04 -11.31 -14.07
CA ILE A 55 11.06 -12.27 -12.97
C ILE A 55 11.75 -11.59 -11.79
N GLU A 56 11.07 -11.53 -10.65
CA GLU A 56 11.55 -10.80 -9.48
C GLU A 56 11.58 -11.71 -8.25
N GLU A 57 12.59 -11.49 -7.39
CA GLU A 57 12.64 -12.07 -6.05
C GLU A 57 11.34 -11.77 -5.31
N SER A 58 10.80 -12.75 -4.59
CA SER A 58 9.61 -12.54 -3.77
C SER A 58 9.92 -11.70 -2.55
N ILE A 59 9.22 -10.60 -2.41
CA ILE A 59 9.20 -9.74 -1.22
C ILE A 59 7.88 -9.86 -0.45
N LEU A 60 7.19 -11.00 -0.61
CA LEU A 60 5.93 -11.26 0.06
C LEU A 60 6.09 -11.16 1.59
N GLY A 61 5.17 -10.47 2.23
CA GLY A 61 5.21 -10.28 3.68
C GLY A 61 6.12 -9.14 4.16
N TRP A 62 6.79 -8.42 3.26
CA TRP A 62 7.56 -7.24 3.64
C TRP A 62 6.63 -6.07 3.95
N LYS A 63 7.12 -5.11 4.75
CA LYS A 63 6.41 -3.84 4.97
C LYS A 63 6.35 -3.04 3.69
N GLU A 64 5.24 -2.33 3.48
CA GLU A 64 5.07 -1.49 2.30
C GLU A 64 4.85 -0.03 2.67
N PHE A 65 5.62 0.84 2.02
CA PHE A 65 5.58 2.29 2.20
C PHE A 65 5.47 3.00 0.87
N GLU A 66 4.88 4.18 0.90
CA GLU A 66 4.77 5.04 -0.26
C GLU A 66 5.21 6.46 0.08
N LEU A 67 5.91 7.11 -0.84
CA LEU A 67 6.17 8.54 -0.77
C LEU A 67 5.48 9.23 -1.95
N GLU A 68 4.75 10.29 -1.64
CA GLU A 68 4.19 11.21 -2.62
C GLU A 68 5.10 12.42 -2.75
N LEU A 69 5.62 12.66 -3.94
CA LEU A 69 6.60 13.71 -4.19
C LEU A 69 6.17 14.60 -5.35
N MET A 70 6.73 15.80 -5.38
CA MET A 70 6.68 16.72 -6.53
C MET A 70 8.07 17.22 -6.85
N ARG A 71 8.34 17.43 -8.14
CA ARG A 71 9.57 18.05 -8.62
C ARG A 71 9.26 19.01 -9.75
N ASP A 72 9.97 20.13 -9.79
CA ASP A 72 9.92 21.11 -10.87
C ASP A 72 11.17 21.08 -11.76
N HIS A 73 11.17 21.90 -12.83
CA HIS A 73 12.27 21.97 -13.78
C HIS A 73 13.54 22.64 -13.22
N ASN A 74 13.45 23.34 -12.08
CA ASN A 74 14.59 23.89 -11.36
C ASN A 74 15.19 22.92 -10.33
N ASP A 75 14.72 21.67 -10.33
CA ASP A 75 15.14 20.62 -9.40
C ASP A 75 14.73 20.87 -7.93
N ASN A 76 13.75 21.72 -7.69
CA ASN A 76 13.11 21.77 -6.39
C ASN A 76 12.28 20.50 -6.19
N VAL A 77 12.47 19.82 -5.06
CA VAL A 77 11.75 18.58 -4.71
C VAL A 77 11.05 18.76 -3.38
N VAL A 78 9.79 18.31 -3.31
CA VAL A 78 8.98 18.28 -2.09
C VAL A 78 8.45 16.87 -1.87
N VAL A 79 8.70 16.31 -0.68
CA VAL A 79 7.98 15.14 -0.20
C VAL A 79 6.70 15.61 0.46
N VAL A 80 5.59 15.36 -0.22
CA VAL A 80 4.27 15.84 0.23
C VAL A 80 3.77 15.01 1.39
N CYS A 81 3.96 13.68 1.33
CA CYS A 81 3.44 12.77 2.33
C CYS A 81 4.17 11.42 2.30
N SER A 82 4.39 10.85 3.47
CA SER A 82 4.73 9.43 3.64
C SER A 82 3.47 8.65 4.01
N ILE A 83 3.33 7.46 3.45
CA ILE A 83 2.17 6.58 3.65
C ILE A 83 2.71 5.18 3.99
N GLU A 84 2.04 4.52 4.92
CA GLU A 84 2.33 3.13 5.30
C GLU A 84 1.08 2.27 5.10
N ASN A 85 1.26 1.10 4.50
CA ASN A 85 0.21 0.10 4.35
C ASN A 85 0.21 -0.84 5.56
N LEU A 86 -0.98 -1.11 6.11
CA LEU A 86 -1.11 -2.06 7.22
C LEU A 86 -0.92 -3.50 6.75
N ASP A 87 -1.42 -3.81 5.56
CA ASP A 87 -1.22 -5.11 4.95
C ASP A 87 0.21 -5.20 4.39
N PRO A 88 0.87 -6.35 4.53
CA PRO A 88 2.17 -6.56 3.94
C PRO A 88 2.08 -6.64 2.41
N VAL A 89 3.24 -6.57 1.75
CA VAL A 89 3.35 -6.82 0.30
C VAL A 89 2.68 -8.15 -0.05
N GLY A 90 1.84 -8.13 -1.07
CA GLY A 90 0.98 -9.23 -1.50
C GLY A 90 -0.51 -8.86 -1.55
N VAL A 91 -0.90 -7.79 -0.86
CA VAL A 91 -2.22 -7.15 -0.99
C VAL A 91 -2.03 -5.84 -1.73
N HIS A 92 -2.86 -5.59 -2.75
CA HIS A 92 -2.79 -4.34 -3.52
C HIS A 92 -2.98 -3.12 -2.61
N THR A 93 -2.16 -2.07 -2.77
CA THR A 93 -2.20 -0.86 -1.93
C THR A 93 -3.58 -0.20 -1.86
N GLY A 94 -4.35 -0.26 -2.96
CA GLY A 94 -5.74 0.20 -3.00
C GLY A 94 -6.68 -0.55 -2.05
N ASP A 95 -6.36 -1.81 -1.76
CA ASP A 95 -7.16 -2.72 -0.93
C ASP A 95 -6.67 -2.78 0.52
N SER A 96 -5.52 -2.18 0.82
CA SER A 96 -4.98 -2.09 2.18
C SER A 96 -5.58 -0.90 2.95
N ILE A 97 -5.65 -1.04 4.27
CA ILE A 97 -5.79 0.12 5.18
C ILE A 97 -4.44 0.83 5.19
N THR A 98 -4.45 2.14 4.97
CA THR A 98 -3.22 2.93 4.95
C THR A 98 -3.23 4.03 5.98
N VAL A 99 -2.07 4.41 6.46
CA VAL A 99 -1.87 5.47 7.45
C VAL A 99 -0.88 6.51 6.94
N ALA A 100 -1.16 7.77 7.19
CA ALA A 100 -0.30 8.91 6.92
C ALA A 100 -0.20 9.83 8.15
N PRO A 101 1.00 10.30 8.54
CA PRO A 101 2.30 9.89 8.00
C PRO A 101 2.60 8.42 8.34
N ALA A 102 3.63 7.83 7.69
CA ALA A 102 4.14 6.50 8.05
C ALA A 102 4.54 6.48 9.53
N MET A 103 4.10 5.45 10.26
CA MET A 103 4.19 5.42 11.73
C MET A 103 5.31 4.52 12.25
N THR A 104 5.75 3.54 11.47
CA THR A 104 6.75 2.56 11.90
C THR A 104 8.14 2.77 11.31
N LEU A 105 8.34 3.84 10.52
CA LEU A 105 9.65 4.25 10.04
C LEU A 105 10.40 5.02 11.12
N THR A 106 11.67 4.67 11.31
CA THR A 106 12.60 5.57 11.98
C THR A 106 12.96 6.76 11.08
N ASP A 107 13.41 7.86 11.66
CA ASP A 107 13.88 9.02 10.88
C ASP A 107 14.97 8.62 9.89
N ARG A 108 15.90 7.76 10.28
CA ARG A 108 16.96 7.27 9.39
C ARG A 108 16.40 6.53 8.18
N GLU A 109 15.44 5.63 8.36
CA GLU A 109 14.82 4.89 7.26
C GLU A 109 14.04 5.82 6.35
N TYR A 110 13.31 6.77 6.92
CA TYR A 110 12.59 7.79 6.16
C TYR A 110 13.54 8.64 5.31
N GLN A 111 14.67 9.08 5.86
CA GLN A 111 15.67 9.87 5.10
C GLN A 111 16.29 9.04 3.96
N ILE A 112 16.57 7.75 4.18
CA ILE A 112 17.05 6.88 3.12
C ILE A 112 16.02 6.76 1.98
N MET A 113 14.74 6.52 2.31
CA MET A 113 13.66 6.49 1.31
C MET A 113 13.50 7.82 0.58
N ARG A 114 13.62 8.94 1.29
CA ARG A 114 13.58 10.28 0.74
C ARG A 114 14.69 10.51 -0.27
N ASP A 115 15.93 10.21 0.09
CA ASP A 115 17.09 10.39 -0.77
C ASP A 115 17.01 9.50 -2.03
N GLN A 116 16.61 8.23 -1.86
CA GLN A 116 16.38 7.32 -2.98
C GLN A 116 15.25 7.83 -3.90
N SER A 117 14.17 8.34 -3.33
CA SER A 117 13.06 8.89 -4.10
C SER A 117 13.49 10.08 -4.97
N ILE A 118 14.29 10.98 -4.42
CA ILE A 118 14.84 12.12 -5.17
C ILE A 118 15.76 11.64 -6.30
N ALA A 119 16.60 10.64 -6.04
CA ALA A 119 17.47 10.05 -7.05
C ALA A 119 16.66 9.39 -8.19
N ILE A 120 15.59 8.66 -7.83
CA ILE A 120 14.69 8.02 -8.81
C ILE A 120 13.97 9.07 -9.66
N LEU A 121 13.43 10.13 -9.05
CA LEU A 121 12.80 11.24 -9.77
C LEU A 121 13.70 11.84 -10.84
N ARG A 122 14.97 12.07 -10.47
CA ARG A 122 15.99 12.60 -11.38
C ARG A 122 16.34 11.61 -12.49
N ALA A 123 16.51 10.33 -12.15
CA ALA A 123 16.85 9.28 -13.11
C ALA A 123 15.75 9.04 -14.15
N VAL A 124 14.49 9.08 -13.71
CA VAL A 124 13.33 8.92 -14.62
C VAL A 124 13.07 10.21 -15.42
N GLY A 125 13.50 11.36 -14.93
CA GLY A 125 13.36 12.65 -15.60
C GLY A 125 11.99 13.30 -15.37
N VAL A 126 11.31 13.01 -14.27
CA VAL A 126 10.10 13.76 -13.86
C VAL A 126 10.52 15.14 -13.38
N ASP A 127 10.05 16.19 -14.06
CA ASP A 127 10.41 17.58 -13.81
C ASP A 127 9.23 18.56 -13.80
N THR A 128 8.00 18.08 -14.01
CA THR A 128 6.81 18.93 -14.14
C THR A 128 5.60 18.38 -13.39
N GLY A 129 5.80 17.68 -12.28
CA GLY A 129 4.62 17.16 -11.62
C GLY A 129 4.86 16.29 -10.41
N GLY A 130 3.77 15.62 -10.01
CA GLY A 130 3.75 14.70 -8.89
C GLY A 130 4.00 13.27 -9.32
N CYS A 131 4.56 12.50 -8.39
CA CYS A 131 4.74 11.06 -8.52
C CYS A 131 4.53 10.36 -7.19
N ASN A 132 4.28 9.06 -7.31
CA ASN A 132 4.22 8.13 -6.20
C ASN A 132 5.36 7.11 -6.36
N ILE A 133 6.10 6.86 -5.29
CA ILE A 133 7.13 5.82 -5.25
C ILE A 133 6.80 4.85 -4.13
N GLN A 134 6.75 3.57 -4.46
CA GLN A 134 6.44 2.48 -3.55
C GLN A 134 7.71 1.72 -3.19
N PHE A 135 7.86 1.48 -1.89
CA PHE A 135 8.98 0.77 -1.30
C PHE A 135 8.51 -0.43 -0.51
N ALA A 136 9.31 -1.49 -0.51
CA ALA A 136 9.18 -2.57 0.45
C ALA A 136 10.40 -2.62 1.35
N GLN A 137 10.16 -2.92 2.63
CA GLN A 137 11.21 -3.09 3.62
C GLN A 137 11.10 -4.47 4.27
N ASP A 138 12.19 -5.23 4.25
CA ASP A 138 12.29 -6.48 5.00
C ASP A 138 12.23 -6.18 6.51
N PRO A 139 11.21 -6.69 7.21
CA PRO A 139 11.07 -6.43 8.65
C PRO A 139 12.17 -7.06 9.51
N LYS A 140 12.94 -7.99 8.97
CA LYS A 140 14.01 -8.72 9.70
C LYS A 140 15.37 -8.07 9.51
N THR A 141 15.71 -7.71 8.29
CA THR A 141 17.04 -7.19 7.94
C THR A 141 17.08 -5.68 7.74
N GLY A 142 15.92 -5.05 7.55
CA GLY A 142 15.80 -3.65 7.16
C GLY A 142 16.18 -3.37 5.70
N ARG A 143 16.42 -4.43 4.87
CA ARG A 143 16.68 -4.26 3.43
C ARG A 143 15.53 -3.54 2.77
N LEU A 144 15.85 -2.47 2.03
CA LEU A 144 14.89 -1.65 1.31
C LEU A 144 14.97 -1.95 -0.18
N VAL A 145 13.81 -2.10 -0.84
CA VAL A 145 13.70 -2.23 -2.28
C VAL A 145 12.62 -1.30 -2.81
N VAL A 146 12.78 -0.85 -4.05
CA VAL A 146 11.77 -0.08 -4.78
C VAL A 146 10.86 -1.07 -5.50
N ILE A 147 9.55 -0.97 -5.28
CA ILE A 147 8.55 -1.79 -5.97
C ILE A 147 8.26 -1.18 -7.34
N GLU A 148 7.86 0.09 -7.34
CA GLU A 148 7.56 0.83 -8.56
C GLU A 148 7.54 2.34 -8.33
N MET A 149 7.61 3.09 -9.43
CA MET A 149 7.35 4.51 -9.47
C MET A 149 6.22 4.80 -10.46
N ASN A 150 5.26 5.59 -10.02
CA ASN A 150 4.16 6.09 -10.84
C ASN A 150 4.41 7.57 -11.18
N PRO A 151 4.93 7.93 -12.38
CA PRO A 151 5.24 9.31 -12.76
C PRO A 151 4.00 10.10 -13.15
N ARG A 152 3.01 10.11 -12.30
CA ARG A 152 1.71 10.74 -12.50
C ARG A 152 1.01 10.98 -11.18
N VAL A 153 0.03 11.89 -11.18
CA VAL A 153 -0.95 12.01 -10.08
C VAL A 153 -1.80 10.74 -10.03
N SER A 154 -1.98 10.19 -8.84
CA SER A 154 -2.63 8.92 -8.56
C SER A 154 -3.73 9.04 -7.50
N ARG A 155 -4.32 7.91 -7.07
CA ARG A 155 -5.24 7.89 -5.93
C ARG A 155 -4.54 8.25 -4.62
N SER A 156 -3.32 7.75 -4.42
CA SER A 156 -2.49 8.10 -3.26
C SER A 156 -2.15 9.58 -3.23
N SER A 157 -1.96 10.22 -4.39
CA SER A 157 -1.82 11.68 -4.48
C SER A 157 -3.08 12.42 -4.01
N ALA A 158 -4.28 11.90 -4.32
CA ALA A 158 -5.54 12.46 -3.81
C ALA A 158 -5.67 12.28 -2.30
N LEU A 159 -5.26 11.12 -1.77
CA LEU A 159 -5.19 10.85 -0.33
C LEU A 159 -4.21 11.81 0.34
N ALA A 160 -2.98 11.90 -0.17
CA ALA A 160 -1.95 12.80 0.34
C ALA A 160 -2.41 14.27 0.33
N SER A 161 -3.06 14.71 -0.73
CA SER A 161 -3.62 16.07 -0.83
C SER A 161 -4.67 16.34 0.25
N LYS A 162 -5.57 15.39 0.50
CA LYS A 162 -6.57 15.52 1.57
C LYS A 162 -5.95 15.42 2.96
N ALA A 163 -4.96 14.54 3.12
CA ALA A 163 -4.26 14.35 4.39
C ALA A 163 -3.47 15.58 4.81
N THR A 164 -2.76 16.21 3.88
CA THR A 164 -1.83 17.32 4.17
C THR A 164 -2.43 18.70 3.94
N GLY A 165 -3.49 18.81 3.13
CA GLY A 165 -3.96 20.09 2.61
C GLY A 165 -3.14 20.63 1.43
N PHE A 166 -2.09 19.91 1.00
CA PHE A 166 -1.24 20.30 -0.12
C PHE A 166 -1.88 19.85 -1.44
N PRO A 167 -2.32 20.77 -2.31
CA PRO A 167 -3.14 20.42 -3.47
C PRO A 167 -2.28 19.94 -4.65
N ILE A 168 -1.83 18.69 -4.62
CA ILE A 168 -0.89 18.11 -5.58
C ILE A 168 -1.32 18.35 -7.04
N ALA A 169 -2.59 18.05 -7.38
CA ALA A 169 -3.06 18.18 -8.76
C ALA A 169 -3.06 19.65 -9.25
N LYS A 170 -3.43 20.60 -8.38
CA LYS A 170 -3.39 22.04 -8.69
C LYS A 170 -1.96 22.52 -8.93
N ILE A 171 -1.03 22.10 -8.07
CA ILE A 171 0.38 22.47 -8.19
C ILE A 171 0.98 21.80 -9.43
N ALA A 172 0.73 20.50 -9.67
CA ALA A 172 1.18 19.80 -10.86
C ALA A 172 0.73 20.51 -12.16
N ALA A 173 -0.51 20.99 -12.21
CA ALA A 173 -1.00 21.76 -13.35
C ALA A 173 -0.23 23.07 -13.57
N LYS A 174 0.18 23.75 -12.50
CA LYS A 174 1.02 24.95 -12.61
C LYS A 174 2.45 24.65 -13.03
N LEU A 175 3.05 23.56 -12.49
CA LEU A 175 4.36 23.11 -12.91
C LEU A 175 4.40 22.78 -14.42
N ALA A 176 3.34 22.13 -14.92
CA ALA A 176 3.20 21.76 -16.32
C ALA A 176 3.17 22.95 -17.30
N ILE A 177 2.81 24.15 -16.82
CA ILE A 177 2.81 25.38 -17.62
C ILE A 177 4.01 26.29 -17.33
N GLY A 178 5.02 25.77 -16.59
CA GLY A 178 6.32 26.40 -16.42
C GLY A 178 6.54 27.17 -15.12
N TYR A 179 5.60 27.14 -14.16
CA TYR A 179 5.89 27.64 -12.81
C TYR A 179 6.82 26.70 -12.06
N THR A 180 7.54 27.23 -11.07
CA THR A 180 8.37 26.47 -10.14
C THR A 180 7.73 26.40 -8.75
N LEU A 181 8.15 25.45 -7.92
CA LEU A 181 7.59 25.24 -6.58
C LEU A 181 7.80 26.45 -5.65
N ASP A 182 8.88 27.18 -5.85
CA ASP A 182 9.20 28.41 -5.10
C ASP A 182 8.39 29.64 -5.57
N GLU A 183 7.87 29.64 -6.80
CA GLU A 183 7.00 30.69 -7.32
C GLU A 183 5.52 30.49 -6.94
N ILE A 184 5.12 29.24 -6.64
CA ILE A 184 3.74 28.90 -6.32
C ILE A 184 3.49 29.13 -4.83
N PRO A 185 2.49 29.95 -4.43
CA PRO A 185 2.12 30.09 -3.03
C PRO A 185 1.63 28.76 -2.43
N ASN A 186 2.06 28.50 -1.20
CA ASN A 186 1.58 27.34 -0.43
C ASN A 186 0.14 27.57 0.03
N ASP A 187 -0.78 26.69 -0.37
CA ASP A 187 -2.21 26.83 -0.05
C ASP A 187 -2.52 26.63 1.45
N ILE A 188 -1.60 25.97 2.19
CA ILE A 188 -1.76 25.70 3.63
C ILE A 188 -1.40 26.93 4.44
N THR A 189 -0.16 27.40 4.26
CA THR A 189 0.39 28.50 5.07
C THR A 189 -0.04 29.88 4.57
N LYS A 190 -0.28 30.03 3.27
CA LYS A 190 -0.56 31.29 2.56
C LYS A 190 0.63 32.25 2.48
N GLU A 191 1.70 31.99 3.20
CA GLU A 191 2.87 32.86 3.36
C GLU A 191 4.15 32.26 2.79
N THR A 192 4.30 30.92 2.86
CA THR A 192 5.46 30.21 2.32
C THR A 192 5.23 29.77 0.88
N PRO A 193 6.29 29.48 0.10
CA PRO A 193 6.14 28.85 -1.22
C PRO A 193 5.75 27.37 -1.12
N ALA A 194 5.30 26.81 -2.23
CA ALA A 194 4.94 25.38 -2.33
C ALA A 194 6.16 24.45 -2.23
N SER A 195 7.37 24.97 -2.30
CA SER A 195 8.61 24.23 -2.00
C SER A 195 8.80 23.89 -0.52
N PHE A 196 7.94 24.42 0.36
CA PHE A 196 7.94 24.11 1.79
C PHE A 196 7.16 22.82 2.06
N GLU A 197 7.84 21.79 2.55
CA GLU A 197 7.23 20.47 2.80
C GLU A 197 6.16 20.53 3.89
N PRO A 198 5.00 19.86 3.68
CA PRO A 198 3.99 19.73 4.72
C PRO A 198 4.48 18.90 5.91
N THR A 199 4.07 19.28 7.11
CA THR A 199 4.32 18.51 8.34
C THR A 199 2.98 18.18 9.01
N LEU A 200 2.76 16.91 9.37
CA LEU A 200 1.54 16.43 9.99
C LEU A 200 1.76 16.21 11.49
N ASP A 201 0.92 16.82 12.32
CA ASP A 201 0.82 16.59 13.77
C ASP A 201 -0.42 15.78 14.17
N TYR A 202 -1.06 15.14 13.19
CA TYR A 202 -2.22 14.27 13.32
C TYR A 202 -2.05 13.03 12.46
N VAL A 203 -2.92 12.05 12.67
CA VAL A 203 -2.91 10.79 11.92
C VAL A 203 -4.11 10.73 10.98
N VAL A 204 -3.86 10.32 9.76
CA VAL A 204 -4.89 10.09 8.74
C VAL A 204 -4.91 8.60 8.42
N VAL A 205 -6.09 7.99 8.46
CA VAL A 205 -6.28 6.59 8.06
C VAL A 205 -7.26 6.52 6.89
N LYS A 206 -6.87 5.80 5.85
CA LYS A 206 -7.73 5.42 4.73
C LYS A 206 -8.12 3.95 4.91
N ALA A 207 -9.38 3.62 4.70
CA ALA A 207 -9.86 2.25 4.63
C ALA A 207 -10.59 2.00 3.30
N PRO A 208 -10.32 0.87 2.63
CA PRO A 208 -10.99 0.52 1.38
C PRO A 208 -12.44 0.12 1.64
N ARG A 209 -13.29 0.32 0.63
CA ARG A 209 -14.66 -0.18 0.59
C ARG A 209 -14.77 -1.24 -0.49
N PHE A 210 -15.25 -2.41 -0.09
CA PHE A 210 -15.53 -3.54 -0.99
C PHE A 210 -17.04 -3.66 -1.22
N ALA A 211 -17.43 -4.45 -2.20
CA ALA A 211 -18.82 -4.72 -2.55
C ALA A 211 -19.09 -6.23 -2.64
N PHE A 212 -18.31 -7.05 -1.95
CA PHE A 212 -18.45 -8.51 -1.99
C PHE A 212 -19.86 -8.96 -1.57
N GLU A 213 -20.52 -8.20 -0.68
CA GLU A 213 -21.89 -8.46 -0.25
C GLU A 213 -22.92 -8.44 -1.39
N LYS A 214 -22.57 -7.82 -2.52
CA LYS A 214 -23.44 -7.75 -3.71
C LYS A 214 -23.23 -8.91 -4.68
N PHE A 215 -22.17 -9.68 -4.50
CA PHE A 215 -21.75 -10.75 -5.40
C PHE A 215 -21.55 -12.06 -4.64
N PRO A 216 -22.62 -12.75 -4.23
CA PRO A 216 -22.49 -14.01 -3.47
C PRO A 216 -21.66 -15.06 -4.22
N GLY A 217 -20.72 -15.70 -3.51
CA GLY A 217 -19.86 -16.74 -4.05
C GLY A 217 -18.61 -16.26 -4.79
N VAL A 218 -18.37 -14.94 -4.86
CA VAL A 218 -17.10 -14.41 -5.37
C VAL A 218 -15.98 -14.66 -4.36
N ASP A 219 -14.77 -14.88 -4.84
CA ASP A 219 -13.58 -14.96 -4.01
C ASP A 219 -13.23 -13.59 -3.42
N ASP A 220 -13.34 -13.46 -2.10
CA ASP A 220 -13.06 -12.25 -1.32
C ASP A 220 -11.59 -12.15 -0.86
N THR A 221 -10.73 -13.09 -1.28
CA THR A 221 -9.31 -13.07 -0.96
C THR A 221 -8.64 -11.86 -1.61
N LEU A 222 -8.02 -11.00 -0.82
CA LEU A 222 -7.26 -9.86 -1.32
C LEU A 222 -5.93 -10.34 -1.89
N THR A 223 -5.54 -9.78 -3.04
CA THR A 223 -4.33 -10.16 -3.76
C THR A 223 -3.65 -8.91 -4.32
N THR A 224 -2.66 -9.09 -5.17
CA THR A 224 -2.03 -7.98 -5.91
C THR A 224 -2.96 -7.33 -6.93
N THR A 225 -4.12 -7.93 -7.22
CA THR A 225 -5.16 -7.33 -8.09
C THR A 225 -6.17 -6.59 -7.22
N MET A 226 -6.39 -5.32 -7.53
CA MET A 226 -7.30 -4.47 -6.77
C MET A 226 -8.76 -4.89 -6.89
N LYS A 227 -9.44 -5.07 -5.76
CA LYS A 227 -10.86 -5.47 -5.65
C LYS A 227 -11.75 -4.39 -5.02
N SER A 228 -11.18 -3.38 -4.39
CA SER A 228 -11.95 -2.29 -3.77
C SER A 228 -12.68 -1.43 -4.80
N VAL A 229 -13.89 -0.98 -4.44
CA VAL A 229 -14.74 -0.14 -5.28
C VAL A 229 -14.76 1.32 -4.84
N GLY A 230 -14.16 1.62 -3.69
CA GLY A 230 -14.09 2.95 -3.12
C GLY A 230 -13.27 2.96 -1.84
N GLU A 231 -13.25 4.11 -1.17
CA GLU A 231 -12.49 4.28 0.06
C GLU A 231 -13.11 5.36 0.95
N ALA A 232 -12.86 5.27 2.25
CA ALA A 232 -13.13 6.33 3.21
C ALA A 232 -11.81 6.80 3.84
N MET A 233 -11.77 8.03 4.33
CA MET A 233 -10.62 8.62 5.00
C MET A 233 -11.08 9.34 6.26
N ALA A 234 -10.31 9.22 7.33
CA ALA A 234 -10.57 9.96 8.56
C ALA A 234 -9.29 10.46 9.22
N LEU A 235 -9.40 11.60 9.89
CA LEU A 235 -8.34 12.23 10.66
C LEU A 235 -8.58 12.01 12.15
N GLY A 236 -7.50 11.77 12.89
CA GLY A 236 -7.51 11.64 14.36
C GLY A 236 -6.21 12.14 14.95
N ARG A 237 -6.20 12.38 16.26
CA ARG A 237 -4.97 12.74 16.98
C ARG A 237 -3.99 11.58 17.13
N ASN A 238 -4.50 10.36 16.97
CA ASN A 238 -3.73 9.12 17.01
C ASN A 238 -4.38 8.09 16.08
N PHE A 239 -3.64 7.00 15.80
CA PHE A 239 -4.07 5.93 14.91
C PHE A 239 -5.41 5.30 15.35
N ARG A 240 -5.58 4.97 16.64
CA ARG A 240 -6.80 4.36 17.17
C ARG A 240 -8.03 5.21 16.90
N GLY A 241 -7.93 6.54 17.12
CA GLY A 241 -9.03 7.47 16.88
C GLY A 241 -9.38 7.60 15.40
N ALA A 242 -8.35 7.69 14.53
CA ALA A 242 -8.52 7.78 13.09
C ALA A 242 -9.10 6.48 12.51
N LEU A 243 -8.60 5.30 12.92
CA LEU A 243 -9.09 4.00 12.50
C LEU A 243 -10.58 3.82 12.83
N ASN A 244 -10.99 4.12 14.06
CA ASN A 244 -12.41 4.01 14.44
C ASN A 244 -13.32 4.96 13.65
N LYS A 245 -12.86 6.16 13.37
CA LYS A 245 -13.61 7.11 12.52
C LYS A 245 -13.77 6.60 11.11
N VAL A 246 -12.69 6.08 10.48
CA VAL A 246 -12.75 5.62 9.10
C VAL A 246 -13.63 4.39 8.96
N LEU A 247 -13.54 3.43 9.88
CA LEU A 247 -14.40 2.24 9.86
C LEU A 247 -15.88 2.60 9.97
N ARG A 248 -16.21 3.60 10.78
CA ARG A 248 -17.57 4.16 10.86
C ARG A 248 -18.01 4.80 9.56
N SER A 249 -17.09 5.48 8.86
CA SER A 249 -17.36 6.18 7.59
C SER A 249 -17.57 5.24 6.40
N LEU A 250 -17.24 3.96 6.52
CA LEU A 250 -17.50 2.95 5.48
C LEU A 250 -18.99 2.61 5.31
N GLU A 251 -19.86 3.12 6.21
CA GLU A 251 -21.30 2.90 6.18
C GLU A 251 -21.69 1.41 6.16
N THR A 252 -20.88 0.59 6.85
CA THR A 252 -21.21 -0.80 7.12
C THR A 252 -22.18 -0.89 8.29
N LYS A 253 -22.74 -2.07 8.54
CA LYS A 253 -23.66 -2.29 9.69
C LYS A 253 -23.01 -2.06 11.06
N PHE A 254 -21.68 -1.89 11.11
CA PHE A 254 -20.90 -1.82 12.33
C PHE A 254 -20.24 -0.46 12.49
N ALA A 255 -20.29 0.07 13.71
CA ALA A 255 -19.89 1.46 13.99
C ALA A 255 -18.39 1.63 14.38
N GLY A 256 -17.57 0.61 14.27
CA GLY A 256 -16.15 0.71 14.64
C GLY A 256 -15.44 -0.65 14.72
N PHE A 257 -14.21 -0.60 15.17
CA PHE A 257 -13.28 -1.75 15.18
C PHE A 257 -13.78 -2.92 16.04
N TRP A 258 -14.39 -2.64 17.19
CA TRP A 258 -14.85 -3.65 18.16
C TRP A 258 -16.39 -3.82 18.22
N THR A 259 -17.09 -3.40 17.20
CA THR A 259 -18.56 -3.41 17.24
C THR A 259 -19.19 -4.56 16.48
N ARG A 260 -18.39 -5.42 15.86
CA ARG A 260 -18.88 -6.61 15.18
C ARG A 260 -19.28 -7.66 16.24
N PRO A 261 -20.50 -8.22 16.18
CA PRO A 261 -20.90 -9.26 17.13
C PRO A 261 -20.01 -10.50 17.03
N ASP A 262 -19.67 -11.09 18.17
CA ASP A 262 -18.83 -12.30 18.23
C ASP A 262 -19.44 -13.46 17.46
N ASP A 263 -20.77 -13.63 17.54
CA ASP A 263 -21.51 -14.65 16.78
C ASP A 263 -21.33 -14.52 15.27
N ALA A 264 -21.22 -13.30 14.75
CA ALA A 264 -20.98 -13.07 13.34
C ALA A 264 -19.55 -13.45 12.91
N LEU A 265 -18.58 -13.39 13.81
CA LEU A 265 -17.18 -13.77 13.56
C LEU A 265 -16.98 -15.28 13.75
N THR A 266 -17.62 -15.85 14.75
CA THR A 266 -17.47 -17.26 15.14
C THR A 266 -18.47 -18.19 14.42
N ASN A 267 -19.29 -17.70 13.51
CA ASN A 267 -20.39 -18.43 12.90
C ASN A 267 -21.30 -19.07 13.98
N ASN A 268 -21.87 -18.23 14.86
CA ASN A 268 -22.70 -18.64 15.99
C ASN A 268 -22.01 -19.64 16.96
N GLY A 269 -20.68 -19.49 17.13
CA GLY A 269 -19.90 -20.31 18.06
C GLY A 269 -19.39 -21.62 17.45
N GLU A 270 -19.58 -21.84 16.16
CA GLU A 270 -19.05 -23.04 15.46
C GLU A 270 -17.53 -22.97 15.25
N LYS A 271 -16.96 -21.75 15.04
CA LYS A 271 -15.52 -21.55 14.86
C LYS A 271 -14.82 -21.37 16.20
N THR A 272 -13.75 -22.12 16.38
CA THR A 272 -12.85 -21.97 17.54
C THR A 272 -11.81 -20.86 17.31
N VAL A 273 -11.09 -20.50 18.36
CA VAL A 273 -9.92 -19.57 18.25
C VAL A 273 -8.87 -20.09 17.27
N ALA A 274 -8.64 -21.41 17.24
CA ALA A 274 -7.69 -22.02 16.30
C ALA A 274 -8.16 -21.90 14.84
N ASP A 275 -9.46 -22.11 14.59
CA ASP A 275 -10.04 -21.94 13.25
C ASP A 275 -9.92 -20.50 12.76
N LEU A 276 -10.16 -19.54 13.64
CA LEU A 276 -10.06 -18.11 13.32
C LEU A 276 -8.60 -17.67 13.10
N LEU A 277 -7.63 -18.23 13.83
CA LEU A 277 -6.20 -18.04 13.59
C LEU A 277 -5.78 -18.56 12.22
N GLU A 278 -6.32 -19.69 11.80
CA GLU A 278 -6.07 -20.20 10.44
C GLU A 278 -6.73 -19.32 9.37
N GLU A 279 -7.95 -18.85 9.64
CA GLU A 279 -8.71 -18.00 8.70
C GLU A 279 -8.00 -16.66 8.42
N ILE A 280 -7.39 -16.02 9.43
CA ILE A 280 -6.72 -14.73 9.24
C ILE A 280 -5.45 -14.80 8.39
N LYS A 281 -4.90 -15.98 8.13
CA LYS A 281 -3.80 -16.15 7.19
C LYS A 281 -4.20 -15.73 5.77
N ARG A 282 -5.47 -15.89 5.43
CA ARG A 282 -6.04 -15.42 4.18
C ARG A 282 -6.44 -13.94 4.32
N PRO A 283 -5.86 -13.03 3.52
CA PRO A 283 -6.24 -11.61 3.55
C PRO A 283 -7.65 -11.42 3.00
N THR A 284 -8.55 -10.88 3.82
CA THR A 284 -9.95 -10.56 3.46
C THR A 284 -10.33 -9.20 4.03
N GLU A 285 -11.41 -8.61 3.53
CA GLU A 285 -11.95 -7.34 4.04
C GLU A 285 -12.30 -7.40 5.54
N ASN A 286 -12.59 -8.58 6.04
CA ASN A 286 -13.07 -8.81 7.40
C ASN A 286 -11.94 -9.16 8.39
N ARG A 287 -10.74 -9.45 7.89
CA ARG A 287 -9.60 -9.92 8.69
C ARG A 287 -9.32 -9.06 9.92
N ILE A 288 -9.38 -7.75 9.78
CA ILE A 288 -9.11 -6.82 10.88
C ILE A 288 -10.07 -6.99 12.07
N TYR A 289 -11.33 -7.33 11.84
CA TYR A 289 -12.32 -7.57 12.90
C TYR A 289 -12.07 -8.92 13.59
N THR A 290 -11.65 -9.93 12.83
CA THR A 290 -11.25 -11.23 13.41
C THR A 290 -10.00 -11.08 14.27
N VAL A 291 -9.03 -10.29 13.85
CA VAL A 291 -7.83 -9.95 14.66
C VAL A 291 -8.24 -9.28 15.97
N GLU A 292 -9.16 -8.32 15.94
CA GLU A 292 -9.67 -7.66 17.14
C GLU A 292 -10.33 -8.65 18.11
N TYR A 293 -11.16 -9.55 17.60
CA TYR A 293 -11.79 -10.59 18.40
C TYR A 293 -10.74 -11.50 19.05
N LEU A 294 -9.77 -11.98 18.28
CA LEU A 294 -8.69 -12.86 18.78
C LEU A 294 -7.86 -12.18 19.89
N LEU A 295 -7.58 -10.87 19.77
CA LEU A 295 -6.94 -10.09 20.84
C LEU A 295 -7.78 -10.10 22.13
N ARG A 296 -9.10 -9.95 22.04
CA ARG A 296 -10.00 -10.04 23.22
C ARG A 296 -10.05 -11.45 23.80
N GLN A 297 -9.81 -12.50 23.00
CA GLN A 297 -9.70 -13.87 23.48
C GLN A 297 -8.32 -14.18 24.12
N GLY A 298 -7.40 -13.21 24.14
CA GLY A 298 -6.09 -13.36 24.78
C GLY A 298 -5.01 -13.96 23.89
N VAL A 299 -5.23 -14.03 22.56
CA VAL A 299 -4.19 -14.41 21.58
C VAL A 299 -3.11 -13.35 21.60
N SER A 300 -1.85 -13.77 21.63
CA SER A 300 -0.72 -12.84 21.68
C SER A 300 -0.53 -12.07 20.36
N ILE A 301 0.06 -10.88 20.44
CA ILE A 301 0.40 -10.09 19.25
C ILE A 301 1.37 -10.88 18.34
N ASP A 302 2.31 -11.59 18.93
CA ASP A 302 3.30 -12.38 18.18
C ASP A 302 2.63 -13.52 17.39
N ASP A 303 1.65 -14.22 17.99
CA ASP A 303 0.90 -15.27 17.30
C ASP A 303 0.04 -14.69 16.16
N LEU A 304 -0.59 -13.54 16.39
CA LEU A 304 -1.37 -12.85 15.37
C LEU A 304 -0.46 -12.37 14.22
N TYR A 305 0.68 -11.79 14.55
CA TYR A 305 1.65 -11.37 13.55
C TYR A 305 2.18 -12.56 12.74
N ALA A 306 2.53 -13.67 13.40
CA ALA A 306 2.96 -14.89 12.72
C ALA A 306 1.88 -15.46 11.78
N ALA A 307 0.60 -15.31 12.14
CA ALA A 307 -0.51 -15.79 11.33
C ALA A 307 -0.81 -14.89 10.11
N CYS A 308 -0.84 -13.58 10.27
CA CYS A 308 -1.36 -12.68 9.23
C CYS A 308 -0.41 -11.57 8.77
N LEU A 309 0.75 -11.43 9.39
CA LEU A 309 1.77 -10.42 9.09
C LEU A 309 1.26 -8.96 9.14
N LEU A 310 0.08 -8.72 9.73
CA LEU A 310 -0.39 -7.35 9.93
C LEU A 310 0.49 -6.65 10.96
N TYR A 311 0.97 -5.46 10.60
CA TYR A 311 1.73 -4.62 11.52
C TYR A 311 0.77 -3.92 12.47
N THR A 312 0.53 -4.54 13.62
CA THR A 312 -0.54 -4.13 14.54
C THR A 312 -0.13 -3.07 15.53
N SER A 313 1.13 -2.71 15.62
CA SER A 313 1.58 -1.71 16.59
C SER A 313 2.74 -0.89 16.05
N PRO A 314 2.61 0.45 15.97
CA PRO A 314 3.77 1.27 16.15
C PRO A 314 4.32 0.94 17.53
N SER A 315 5.58 0.59 17.62
CA SER A 315 6.30 0.46 18.89
C SER A 315 6.03 1.73 19.73
N PRO A 316 5.83 1.60 21.03
CA PRO A 316 5.61 2.76 21.90
C PRO A 316 6.74 3.74 21.84
#